data_1c23394dcdc999a9ca6687d5e1e117b8
#
_entry.id   1c23394dcdc999a9ca6687d5e1e117b8
#
_cell.length_a   1.000
_cell.length_b   1.000
_cell.length_c   1.000
_cell.angle_alpha   90.00
_cell.angle_beta   90.00
_cell.angle_gamma   90.00
#
_symmetry.space_group_name_H-M   'P 1'
#
loop_
_entity.id
_entity.type
_entity.pdbx_description
1 polymer ?
#
loop_
_entity_poly.entity_id
_entity_poly.type
_entity_poly.pdbx_seq_one_letter_code
_entity_poly.pdbx_strand_id
1 'polypeptide(L)'
;MIKKIASILGTVSLICFSFYYTDSAIDVIRKSDPIMKEIVEYSNNYEDSVIESKKINNNIIPGVTGTKVNIDESYNRMKQVGKFDENLIVFETVAPTNSLENDYDNYVISGSPVINNVSIIVKANNKLYIEEILTILNKKDVKVTFFLPTSLFENSLELIKTVASNGHNIELLDDNYNQSIIKKYNNIKKITLGSSLDYCYTETKNTRLLENCSNEKKHTIIPGIISEYNLYNDVKNELENGSIISISNNQHTIRELPVVINYIKQKGKNIVTLENLLKE
;
A
#
# COMPACT_ATOMS: atom_id res chain seq x y z
N MET A 1 38.35 35.14 32.81
CA MET A 1 37.71 34.18 31.87
C MET A 1 36.31 33.80 32.32
N ILE A 2 36.08 33.36 33.54
CA ILE A 2 34.77 32.94 34.09
C ILE A 2 33.68 34.00 33.97
N LYS A 3 33.96 35.31 34.27
CA LYS A 3 32.97 36.41 34.13
C LYS A 3 32.50 36.60 32.69
N LYS A 4 33.36 36.44 31.69
CA LYS A 4 32.96 36.53 30.27
C LYS A 4 32.08 35.34 29.84
N ILE A 5 32.37 34.15 30.32
CA ILE A 5 31.57 32.93 30.06
C ILE A 5 30.20 33.06 30.72
N ALA A 6 30.12 33.53 31.96
CA ALA A 6 28.84 33.77 32.65
C ALA A 6 27.99 34.86 31.96
N SER A 7 28.59 35.91 31.43
CA SER A 7 27.89 36.95 30.65
C SER A 7 27.35 36.39 29.36
N ILE A 8 28.11 35.60 28.63
CA ILE A 8 27.66 34.96 27.38
C ILE A 8 26.50 33.98 27.65
N LEU A 9 26.61 33.12 28.66
CA LEU A 9 25.56 32.21 29.10
C LEU A 9 24.25 32.96 29.48
N GLY A 10 24.38 34.05 30.23
CA GLY A 10 23.24 34.89 30.59
C GLY A 10 22.55 35.53 29.36
N THR A 11 23.34 36.01 28.39
CA THR A 11 22.79 36.60 27.16
C THR A 11 22.08 35.54 26.31
N VAL A 12 22.69 34.35 26.16
CA VAL A 12 22.07 33.24 25.40
C VAL A 12 20.78 32.78 26.10
N SER A 13 20.77 32.68 27.43
CA SER A 13 19.56 32.32 28.18
C SER A 13 18.44 33.35 27.99
N LEU A 14 18.75 34.63 28.02
CA LEU A 14 17.77 35.71 27.79
C LEU A 14 17.20 35.67 26.37
N ILE A 15 18.03 35.38 25.37
CA ILE A 15 17.60 35.23 23.99
C ILE A 15 16.65 33.99 23.85
N CYS A 16 17.03 32.85 24.40
CA CYS A 16 16.18 31.65 24.39
C CYS A 16 14.84 31.89 25.12
N PHE A 17 14.88 32.59 26.24
CA PHE A 17 13.69 32.96 27.01
C PHE A 17 12.77 33.92 26.22
N SER A 18 13.36 34.89 25.54
CA SER A 18 12.62 35.83 24.69
C SER A 18 11.90 35.11 23.54
N PHE A 19 12.57 34.20 22.85
CA PHE A 19 11.96 33.39 21.80
C PHE A 19 10.81 32.52 22.33
N TYR A 20 11.05 31.81 23.46
CA TYR A 20 10.01 30.98 24.08
C TYR A 20 8.75 31.77 24.46
N TYR A 21 8.91 32.97 25.07
CA TYR A 21 7.78 33.81 25.43
C TYR A 21 7.09 34.43 24.22
N THR A 22 7.83 34.77 23.18
CA THR A 22 7.26 35.29 21.93
C THR A 22 6.42 34.23 21.23
N ASP A 23 6.94 32.99 21.09
CA ASP A 23 6.21 31.88 20.48
C ASP A 23 4.94 31.54 21.29
N SER A 24 5.04 31.49 22.62
CA SER A 24 3.89 31.24 23.50
C SER A 24 2.81 32.34 23.38
N ALA A 25 3.22 33.59 23.27
CA ALA A 25 2.28 34.70 23.10
C ALA A 25 1.60 34.68 21.73
N ILE A 26 2.33 34.37 20.67
CA ILE A 26 1.80 34.18 19.32
C ILE A 26 0.77 33.03 19.29
N ASP A 27 1.06 31.95 19.95
CA ASP A 27 0.15 30.79 20.05
C ASP A 27 -1.18 31.14 20.73
N VAL A 28 -1.13 31.93 21.83
CA VAL A 28 -2.33 32.35 22.54
C VAL A 28 -3.18 33.27 21.67
N ILE A 29 -2.55 34.29 21.00
CA ILE A 29 -3.25 35.20 20.10
C ILE A 29 -3.88 34.43 18.95
N ARG A 30 -3.15 33.49 18.36
CA ARG A 30 -3.59 32.63 17.24
C ARG A 30 -4.80 31.77 17.63
N LYS A 31 -4.78 31.14 18.79
CA LYS A 31 -5.89 30.33 19.31
C LYS A 31 -7.13 31.15 19.62
N SER A 32 -6.99 32.45 19.89
CA SER A 32 -8.12 33.36 20.12
C SER A 32 -8.73 33.94 18.84
N ASP A 33 -8.03 33.83 17.72
CA ASP A 33 -8.48 34.34 16.41
C ASP A 33 -9.77 33.61 15.95
N PRO A 34 -10.82 34.34 15.53
CA PRO A 34 -12.05 33.74 15.02
C PRO A 34 -11.84 32.76 13.88
N ILE A 35 -10.95 33.10 12.92
CA ILE A 35 -10.62 32.20 11.79
C ILE A 35 -10.05 30.85 12.29
N MET A 36 -9.14 30.91 13.27
CA MET A 36 -8.58 29.69 13.86
C MET A 36 -9.65 28.82 14.52
N LYS A 37 -10.59 29.43 15.23
CA LYS A 37 -11.70 28.70 15.87
C LYS A 37 -12.59 28.01 14.86
N GLU A 38 -12.94 28.68 13.76
CA GLU A 38 -13.72 28.11 12.67
C GLU A 38 -13.00 26.95 11.99
N ILE A 39 -11.66 27.06 11.78
CA ILE A 39 -10.86 25.96 11.22
C ILE A 39 -10.86 24.74 12.16
N VAL A 40 -10.68 24.94 13.47
CA VAL A 40 -10.69 23.86 14.47
C VAL A 40 -12.09 23.21 14.55
N GLU A 41 -13.16 24.00 14.50
CA GLU A 41 -14.53 23.46 14.47
C GLU A 41 -14.77 22.63 13.19
N TYR A 42 -14.32 23.16 12.04
CA TYR A 42 -14.39 22.44 10.77
C TYR A 42 -13.59 21.12 10.83
N SER A 43 -12.38 21.12 11.38
CA SER A 43 -11.52 19.95 11.44
C SER A 43 -12.18 18.78 12.17
N ASN A 44 -12.92 19.03 13.26
CA ASN A 44 -13.61 18.00 14.02
C ASN A 44 -14.68 17.22 13.23
N ASN A 45 -15.14 17.75 12.10
CA ASN A 45 -16.16 17.14 11.25
C ASN A 45 -15.59 16.44 10.00
N TYR A 46 -14.29 16.65 9.70
CA TYR A 46 -13.67 16.23 8.44
C TYR A 46 -12.33 15.47 8.64
N GLU A 47 -12.15 14.85 9.80
CA GLU A 47 -11.02 13.96 10.05
C GLU A 47 -11.39 12.52 9.78
N ASP A 48 -10.66 11.87 8.84
CA ASP A 48 -10.71 10.43 8.68
C ASP A 48 -9.68 9.78 9.59
N SER A 49 -10.15 8.89 10.46
CA SER A 49 -9.29 8.20 11.42
C SER A 49 -8.26 7.30 10.73
N VAL A 50 -7.02 7.36 11.18
CA VAL A 50 -5.98 6.40 10.81
C VAL A 50 -6.37 5.02 11.32
N ILE A 51 -6.20 4.00 10.49
CA ILE A 51 -6.34 2.60 10.88
C ILE A 51 -4.95 1.98 10.92
N GLU A 52 -4.54 1.55 12.09
CA GLU A 52 -3.25 0.89 12.29
C GLU A 52 -3.22 -0.49 11.65
N SER A 53 -2.05 -0.92 11.16
CA SER A 53 -1.87 -2.28 10.68
C SER A 53 -2.05 -3.28 11.83
N LYS A 54 -2.64 -4.43 11.54
CA LYS A 54 -2.98 -5.45 12.53
C LYS A 54 -2.05 -6.66 12.41
N LYS A 55 -1.30 -6.94 13.47
CA LYS A 55 -0.40 -8.11 13.56
C LYS A 55 -1.03 -9.22 14.41
N ILE A 56 -1.10 -10.45 13.87
CA ILE A 56 -1.62 -11.63 14.56
C ILE A 56 -0.81 -12.85 14.14
N ASN A 57 -0.11 -13.49 15.08
CA ASN A 57 0.58 -14.78 14.86
C ASN A 57 1.49 -14.81 13.60
N ASN A 58 2.38 -13.84 13.45
CA ASN A 58 3.26 -13.65 12.30
C ASN A 58 2.51 -13.35 10.97
N ASN A 59 1.26 -12.93 11.06
CA ASN A 59 0.52 -12.37 9.92
C ASN A 59 0.35 -10.87 10.13
N ILE A 60 0.26 -10.12 9.02
CA ILE A 60 -0.03 -8.71 9.03
C ILE A 60 -1.14 -8.38 8.03
N ILE A 61 -1.99 -7.46 8.43
CA ILE A 61 -3.00 -6.82 7.60
C ILE A 61 -2.65 -5.34 7.56
N PRO A 62 -2.51 -4.69 6.39
CA PRO A 62 -2.15 -3.29 6.28
C PRO A 62 -3.17 -2.37 6.96
N GLY A 63 -2.67 -1.25 7.45
CA GLY A 63 -3.48 -0.15 7.92
C GLY A 63 -4.13 0.65 6.79
N VAL A 64 -4.64 1.82 7.13
CA VAL A 64 -5.14 2.81 6.18
C VAL A 64 -4.73 4.18 6.65
N THR A 65 -4.14 4.98 5.77
CA THR A 65 -3.87 6.39 6.03
C THR A 65 -5.17 7.13 6.34
N GLY A 66 -5.11 7.96 7.35
CA GLY A 66 -6.17 8.94 7.61
C GLY A 66 -5.90 10.26 6.91
N THR A 67 -6.89 11.14 6.99
CA THR A 67 -6.78 12.53 6.52
C THR A 67 -7.17 13.45 7.65
N LYS A 68 -6.38 14.46 7.92
CA LYS A 68 -6.73 15.52 8.87
C LYS A 68 -6.54 16.90 8.26
N VAL A 69 -7.19 17.88 8.85
CA VAL A 69 -6.99 19.29 8.47
C VAL A 69 -5.62 19.74 8.97
N ASN A 70 -4.79 20.26 8.06
CA ASN A 70 -3.59 21.02 8.43
C ASN A 70 -4.03 22.42 8.88
N ILE A 71 -4.27 22.53 10.20
CA ILE A 71 -4.81 23.75 10.83
C ILE A 71 -3.89 24.94 10.56
N ASP A 72 -2.57 24.74 10.67
CA ASP A 72 -1.59 25.80 10.52
C ASP A 72 -1.52 26.36 9.10
N GLU A 73 -1.46 25.48 8.12
CA GLU A 73 -1.41 25.89 6.71
C GLU A 73 -2.74 26.52 6.27
N SER A 74 -3.86 25.94 6.70
CA SER A 74 -5.19 26.51 6.45
C SER A 74 -5.33 27.91 7.03
N TYR A 75 -4.89 28.10 8.28
CA TYR A 75 -4.89 29.40 8.92
C TYR A 75 -4.02 30.43 8.18
N ASN A 76 -2.81 30.04 7.78
CA ASN A 76 -1.90 30.93 7.07
C ASN A 76 -2.50 31.42 5.74
N ARG A 77 -3.21 30.55 5.01
CA ARG A 77 -3.92 30.92 3.78
C ARG A 77 -5.10 31.84 4.05
N MET A 78 -5.92 31.52 5.04
CA MET A 78 -7.12 32.33 5.37
C MET A 78 -6.77 33.66 6.00
N LYS A 79 -5.69 33.76 6.76
CA LYS A 79 -5.21 35.03 7.35
C LYS A 79 -4.89 36.08 6.30
N GLN A 80 -4.44 35.68 5.12
CA GLN A 80 -4.19 36.60 4.00
C GLN A 80 -5.48 37.18 3.41
N VAL A 81 -6.58 36.40 3.49
CA VAL A 81 -7.90 36.78 2.99
C VAL A 81 -8.75 37.51 4.07
N GLY A 82 -8.42 37.26 5.35
CA GLY A 82 -9.08 37.92 6.51
C GLY A 82 -10.42 37.30 6.91
N LYS A 83 -10.79 36.11 6.37
CA LYS A 83 -12.02 35.38 6.71
C LYS A 83 -11.83 33.87 6.54
N PHE A 84 -12.70 33.09 7.18
CA PHE A 84 -12.82 31.66 6.94
C PHE A 84 -13.35 31.41 5.51
N ASP A 85 -12.76 30.41 4.81
CA ASP A 85 -13.18 29.94 3.49
C ASP A 85 -12.83 28.46 3.35
N GLU A 86 -13.84 27.60 3.22
CA GLU A 86 -13.66 26.15 3.09
C GLU A 86 -12.76 25.75 1.92
N ASN A 87 -12.72 26.54 0.84
CA ASN A 87 -11.86 26.28 -0.32
C ASN A 87 -10.37 26.49 -0.01
N LEU A 88 -10.03 27.13 1.10
CA LEU A 88 -8.66 27.35 1.56
C LEU A 88 -8.22 26.35 2.63
N ILE A 89 -9.07 25.40 2.99
CA ILE A 89 -8.71 24.28 3.87
C ILE A 89 -7.65 23.43 3.18
N VAL A 90 -6.61 23.11 3.93
CA VAL A 90 -5.55 22.20 3.52
C VAL A 90 -5.69 20.92 4.30
N PHE A 91 -5.71 19.81 3.59
CA PHE A 91 -5.69 18.49 4.20
C PHE A 91 -4.27 17.92 4.14
N GLU A 92 -3.90 17.15 5.15
CA GLU A 92 -2.68 16.35 5.16
C GLU A 92 -3.00 14.89 5.46
N THR A 93 -2.24 13.98 4.86
CA THR A 93 -2.35 12.55 5.13
C THR A 93 -1.59 12.18 6.39
N VAL A 94 -2.18 11.33 7.21
CA VAL A 94 -1.56 10.77 8.42
C VAL A 94 -1.38 9.28 8.21
N ALA A 95 -0.12 8.85 8.10
CA ALA A 95 0.19 7.43 7.95
C ALA A 95 0.02 6.66 9.27
N PRO A 96 -0.29 5.36 9.21
CA PRO A 96 -0.28 4.50 10.38
C PRO A 96 1.09 4.51 11.06
N THR A 97 1.12 4.51 12.40
CA THR A 97 2.36 4.42 13.18
C THR A 97 3.03 3.05 12.96
N ASN A 98 2.21 2.00 12.91
CA ASN A 98 2.61 0.67 12.51
C ASN A 98 2.20 0.50 11.04
N SER A 99 3.14 0.66 10.13
CA SER A 99 2.92 0.55 8.69
C SER A 99 3.47 -0.76 8.15
N LEU A 100 2.78 -1.31 7.15
CA LEU A 100 3.28 -2.44 6.36
C LEU A 100 4.61 -2.08 5.68
N GLU A 101 4.80 -0.82 5.27
CA GLU A 101 5.98 -0.36 4.54
C GLU A 101 7.32 -0.72 5.21
N ASN A 102 7.33 -0.82 6.54
CA ASN A 102 8.53 -1.14 7.32
C ASN A 102 8.48 -2.54 7.96
N ASP A 103 7.49 -3.36 7.63
CA ASP A 103 7.27 -4.68 8.21
C ASP A 103 7.41 -5.80 7.18
N TYR A 104 8.59 -6.38 7.09
CA TYR A 104 8.89 -7.48 6.17
C TYR A 104 8.94 -8.85 6.87
N ASP A 105 8.84 -8.92 8.20
CA ASP A 105 9.00 -10.14 9.01
C ASP A 105 7.68 -10.86 9.28
N ASN A 106 6.59 -10.38 8.67
CA ASN A 106 5.26 -10.96 8.79
C ASN A 106 4.69 -11.32 7.42
N TYR A 107 3.82 -12.36 7.39
CA TYR A 107 3.08 -12.72 6.18
C TYR A 107 1.92 -11.77 5.97
N VAL A 108 1.81 -11.21 4.79
CA VAL A 108 0.64 -10.44 4.38
C VAL A 108 -0.45 -11.41 3.92
N ILE A 109 -1.58 -11.42 4.63
CA ILE A 109 -2.68 -12.37 4.39
C ILE A 109 -3.91 -11.76 3.73
N SER A 110 -4.04 -10.43 3.79
CA SER A 110 -5.13 -9.69 3.17
C SER A 110 -4.76 -8.20 3.06
N GLY A 111 -5.51 -7.45 2.27
CA GLY A 111 -5.58 -5.98 2.38
C GLY A 111 -6.46 -5.55 3.55
N SER A 112 -6.64 -4.25 3.71
CA SER A 112 -7.46 -3.69 4.79
C SER A 112 -8.94 -4.10 4.64
N PRO A 113 -9.59 -4.61 5.69
CA PRO A 113 -10.99 -5.05 5.64
C PRO A 113 -11.99 -3.89 5.57
N VAL A 114 -11.56 -2.66 5.79
CA VAL A 114 -12.44 -1.48 5.73
C VAL A 114 -12.60 -0.91 4.32
N ILE A 115 -11.73 -1.32 3.39
CA ILE A 115 -11.77 -0.87 1.99
C ILE A 115 -12.37 -1.98 1.13
N ASN A 116 -13.31 -1.64 0.25
CA ASN A 116 -13.97 -2.59 -0.65
C ASN A 116 -13.08 -3.02 -1.84
N ASN A 117 -11.79 -3.22 -1.58
CA ASN A 117 -10.83 -3.68 -2.58
C ASN A 117 -10.48 -5.16 -2.36
N VAL A 118 -10.23 -5.85 -3.45
CA VAL A 118 -9.69 -7.22 -3.48
C VAL A 118 -8.62 -7.32 -4.57
N SER A 119 -7.70 -8.26 -4.46
CA SER A 119 -6.70 -8.48 -5.50
C SER A 119 -6.75 -9.91 -6.03
N ILE A 120 -6.55 -10.04 -7.34
CA ILE A 120 -6.35 -11.34 -7.99
C ILE A 120 -4.86 -11.49 -8.31
N ILE A 121 -4.29 -12.60 -7.88
CA ILE A 121 -2.96 -13.07 -8.24
C ILE A 121 -3.12 -14.17 -9.29
N VAL A 122 -2.49 -14.00 -10.45
CA VAL A 122 -2.33 -15.06 -11.44
C VAL A 122 -0.99 -15.76 -11.20
N LYS A 123 -1.05 -16.94 -10.59
CA LYS A 123 0.11 -17.82 -10.41
C LYS A 123 0.34 -18.60 -11.73
N ALA A 124 1.28 -18.16 -12.54
CA ALA A 124 1.57 -18.77 -13.83
C ALA A 124 2.80 -19.67 -13.76
N ASN A 125 2.63 -20.97 -13.95
CA ASN A 125 3.73 -21.94 -13.96
C ASN A 125 4.45 -22.02 -15.33
N ASN A 126 3.82 -21.52 -16.39
CA ASN A 126 4.34 -21.49 -17.75
C ASN A 126 3.61 -20.41 -18.58
N LYS A 127 3.96 -20.23 -19.86
CA LYS A 127 3.32 -19.23 -20.72
C LYS A 127 1.91 -19.60 -21.22
N LEU A 128 1.48 -20.84 -21.04
CA LEU A 128 0.20 -21.31 -21.55
C LEU A 128 -0.96 -20.53 -20.91
N TYR A 129 -1.96 -20.19 -21.70
CA TYR A 129 -3.17 -19.46 -21.28
C TYR A 129 -2.97 -18.03 -20.75
N ILE A 130 -1.74 -17.48 -20.67
CA ILE A 130 -1.53 -16.11 -20.20
C ILE A 130 -2.22 -15.10 -21.14
N GLU A 131 -2.13 -15.30 -22.46
CA GLU A 131 -2.72 -14.41 -23.46
C GLU A 131 -4.27 -14.41 -23.40
N GLU A 132 -4.87 -15.59 -23.20
CA GLU A 132 -6.31 -15.71 -23.02
C GLU A 132 -6.77 -15.05 -21.72
N ILE A 133 -6.02 -15.22 -20.63
CA ILE A 133 -6.30 -14.53 -19.35
C ILE A 133 -6.19 -13.02 -19.55
N LEU A 134 -5.14 -12.51 -20.20
CA LEU A 134 -5.00 -11.08 -20.52
C LEU A 134 -6.19 -10.56 -21.34
N THR A 135 -6.63 -11.32 -22.33
CA THR A 135 -7.79 -10.97 -23.15
C THR A 135 -9.06 -10.81 -22.29
N ILE A 136 -9.29 -11.72 -21.34
CA ILE A 136 -10.42 -11.67 -20.42
C ILE A 136 -10.30 -10.44 -19.50
N LEU A 137 -9.13 -10.22 -18.89
CA LEU A 137 -8.88 -9.12 -17.98
C LEU A 137 -9.06 -7.76 -18.65
N ASN A 138 -8.53 -7.59 -19.87
CA ASN A 138 -8.68 -6.39 -20.67
C ASN A 138 -10.16 -6.13 -21.06
N LYS A 139 -10.88 -7.17 -21.47
CA LYS A 139 -12.33 -7.05 -21.80
C LYS A 139 -13.17 -6.64 -20.58
N LYS A 140 -12.72 -7.01 -19.37
CA LYS A 140 -13.42 -6.69 -18.12
C LYS A 140 -12.91 -5.42 -17.45
N ASP A 141 -11.88 -4.78 -18.02
CA ASP A 141 -11.17 -3.64 -17.45
C ASP A 141 -10.75 -3.90 -16.01
N VAL A 142 -9.94 -4.95 -15.81
CA VAL A 142 -9.42 -5.38 -14.51
C VAL A 142 -7.92 -5.50 -14.58
N LYS A 143 -7.23 -4.95 -13.58
CA LYS A 143 -5.78 -5.07 -13.41
C LYS A 143 -5.47 -5.98 -12.23
N VAL A 144 -4.50 -6.87 -12.43
CA VAL A 144 -4.14 -7.93 -11.48
C VAL A 144 -2.61 -8.01 -11.32
N THR A 145 -2.14 -8.86 -10.42
CA THR A 145 -0.70 -9.14 -10.25
C THR A 145 -0.39 -10.54 -10.75
N PHE A 146 0.58 -10.65 -11.66
CA PHE A 146 1.07 -11.92 -12.16
C PHE A 146 2.33 -12.32 -11.39
N PHE A 147 2.36 -13.54 -10.87
CA PHE A 147 3.57 -14.21 -10.37
C PHE A 147 4.06 -15.17 -11.43
N LEU A 148 5.24 -14.87 -12.00
CA LEU A 148 5.81 -15.56 -13.15
C LEU A 148 7.09 -16.31 -12.76
N PRO A 149 7.30 -17.56 -13.22
CA PRO A 149 8.49 -18.32 -12.90
C PRO A 149 9.74 -17.75 -13.57
N THR A 150 10.90 -18.12 -13.03
CA THR A 150 12.22 -17.72 -13.53
C THR A 150 12.40 -17.98 -15.02
N SER A 151 11.86 -19.10 -15.52
CA SER A 151 11.93 -19.50 -16.92
C SER A 151 11.29 -18.49 -17.88
N LEU A 152 10.20 -17.81 -17.45
CA LEU A 152 9.57 -16.76 -18.26
C LEU A 152 10.40 -15.48 -18.27
N PHE A 153 11.01 -15.12 -17.15
CA PHE A 153 11.94 -13.98 -17.10
C PHE A 153 13.17 -14.20 -17.99
N GLU A 154 13.61 -15.42 -18.18
CA GLU A 154 14.78 -15.73 -19.00
C GLU A 154 14.44 -15.89 -20.49
N ASN A 155 13.26 -16.44 -20.83
CA ASN A 155 12.97 -16.88 -22.18
C ASN A 155 11.76 -16.17 -22.84
N SER A 156 11.08 -15.26 -22.14
CA SER A 156 9.81 -14.68 -22.62
C SER A 156 9.66 -13.20 -22.24
N LEU A 157 10.72 -12.41 -22.39
CA LEU A 157 10.72 -10.99 -22.01
C LEU A 157 9.64 -10.16 -22.76
N GLU A 158 9.32 -10.50 -24.00
CA GLU A 158 8.25 -9.82 -24.74
C GLU A 158 6.86 -10.09 -24.14
N LEU A 159 6.61 -11.31 -23.64
CA LEU A 159 5.40 -11.61 -22.91
C LEU A 159 5.31 -10.80 -21.60
N ILE A 160 6.41 -10.69 -20.86
CA ILE A 160 6.52 -9.87 -19.66
C ILE A 160 6.19 -8.41 -19.94
N LYS A 161 6.79 -7.82 -21.00
CA LYS A 161 6.47 -6.47 -21.43
C LYS A 161 5.01 -6.30 -21.84
N THR A 162 4.44 -7.28 -22.52
CA THR A 162 3.02 -7.29 -22.90
C THR A 162 2.12 -7.28 -21.67
N VAL A 163 2.38 -8.12 -20.67
CA VAL A 163 1.63 -8.13 -19.40
C VAL A 163 1.72 -6.77 -18.71
N ALA A 164 2.93 -6.21 -18.59
CA ALA A 164 3.15 -4.92 -17.94
C ALA A 164 2.49 -3.75 -18.71
N SER A 165 2.60 -3.71 -20.04
CA SER A 165 2.00 -2.65 -20.87
C SER A 165 0.47 -2.63 -20.84
N ASN A 166 -0.15 -3.76 -20.47
CA ASN A 166 -1.59 -3.84 -20.19
C ASN A 166 -1.94 -3.35 -18.77
N GLY A 167 -0.97 -2.84 -18.00
CA GLY A 167 -1.20 -2.27 -16.66
C GLY A 167 -1.28 -3.30 -15.53
N HIS A 168 -0.81 -4.52 -15.77
CA HIS A 168 -0.71 -5.55 -14.72
C HIS A 168 0.65 -5.46 -14.02
N ASN A 169 0.68 -5.77 -12.72
CA ASN A 169 1.93 -5.92 -11.99
C ASN A 169 2.52 -7.30 -12.23
N ILE A 170 3.85 -7.38 -12.20
CA ILE A 170 4.59 -8.63 -12.41
C ILE A 170 5.53 -8.84 -11.23
N GLU A 171 5.45 -10.04 -10.66
CA GLU A 171 6.30 -10.52 -9.59
C GLU A 171 6.93 -11.86 -9.93
N LEU A 172 7.99 -12.21 -9.23
CA LEU A 172 8.66 -13.49 -9.40
C LEU A 172 7.88 -14.61 -8.67
N LEU A 173 7.68 -15.74 -9.33
CA LEU A 173 7.27 -16.99 -8.70
C LEU A 173 8.48 -17.91 -8.53
N ASP A 174 8.82 -18.22 -7.30
CA ASP A 174 9.91 -19.17 -6.97
C ASP A 174 9.62 -19.89 -5.65
N ASP A 175 9.96 -21.16 -5.55
CA ASP A 175 9.67 -21.97 -4.36
C ASP A 175 10.61 -21.68 -3.19
N ASN A 176 11.79 -21.12 -3.45
CA ASN A 176 12.83 -20.95 -2.44
C ASN A 176 13.15 -19.49 -2.13
N TYR A 177 12.97 -18.57 -3.08
CA TYR A 177 13.27 -17.15 -2.95
C TYR A 177 14.62 -16.85 -2.24
N ASN A 178 15.69 -17.59 -2.61
CA ASN A 178 16.98 -17.25 -2.02
C ASN A 178 17.47 -15.88 -2.51
N GLN A 179 18.33 -15.24 -1.72
CA GLN A 179 18.79 -13.86 -1.98
C GLN A 179 19.40 -13.67 -3.37
N SER A 180 20.14 -14.65 -3.89
CA SER A 180 20.76 -14.54 -5.22
C SER A 180 19.70 -14.54 -6.33
N ILE A 181 18.65 -15.34 -6.21
CA ILE A 181 17.51 -15.38 -7.11
C ILE A 181 16.76 -14.06 -7.06
N ILE A 182 16.39 -13.61 -5.87
CA ILE A 182 15.67 -12.32 -5.70
C ILE A 182 16.47 -11.18 -6.35
N LYS A 183 17.76 -11.05 -6.05
CA LYS A 183 18.62 -10.00 -6.64
C LYS A 183 18.73 -10.08 -8.15
N LYS A 184 18.93 -11.30 -8.69
CA LYS A 184 19.02 -11.53 -10.14
C LYS A 184 17.75 -11.05 -10.85
N TYR A 185 16.59 -11.54 -10.44
CA TYR A 185 15.33 -11.24 -11.13
C TYR A 185 14.79 -9.85 -10.82
N ASN A 186 15.11 -9.27 -9.66
CA ASN A 186 14.87 -7.86 -9.38
C ASN A 186 15.63 -6.96 -10.37
N ASN A 187 16.88 -7.28 -10.68
CA ASN A 187 17.66 -6.55 -11.69
C ASN A 187 17.10 -6.73 -13.11
N ILE A 188 16.67 -7.94 -13.47
CA ILE A 188 16.04 -8.21 -14.77
C ILE A 188 14.75 -7.37 -14.88
N LYS A 189 13.88 -7.38 -13.87
CA LYS A 189 12.66 -6.58 -13.87
C LYS A 189 12.94 -5.09 -13.95
N LYS A 190 13.93 -4.57 -13.20
CA LYS A 190 14.36 -3.16 -13.27
C LYS A 190 14.80 -2.75 -14.67
N ILE A 191 15.63 -3.57 -15.31
CA ILE A 191 16.14 -3.28 -16.67
C ILE A 191 15.00 -3.36 -17.70
N THR A 192 14.10 -4.33 -17.56
CA THR A 192 13.07 -4.62 -18.56
C THR A 192 11.84 -3.71 -18.41
N LEU A 193 11.42 -3.40 -17.18
CA LEU A 193 10.17 -2.70 -16.86
C LEU A 193 10.35 -1.41 -16.06
N GLY A 194 11.55 -1.08 -15.60
CA GLY A 194 11.82 0.10 -14.79
C GLY A 194 11.34 0.01 -13.33
N SER A 195 10.81 -1.14 -12.88
CA SER A 195 10.29 -1.36 -11.53
C SER A 195 10.99 -2.52 -10.82
N SER A 196 10.91 -2.53 -9.48
CA SER A 196 11.48 -3.59 -8.64
C SER A 196 10.46 -4.72 -8.40
N LEU A 197 10.96 -5.89 -7.99
CA LEU A 197 10.13 -6.88 -7.30
C LEU A 197 9.77 -6.34 -5.91
N ASP A 198 8.55 -6.57 -5.45
CA ASP A 198 8.09 -6.09 -4.14
C ASP A 198 7.52 -7.21 -3.28
N TYR A 199 7.16 -8.32 -3.89
CA TYR A 199 6.47 -9.42 -3.23
C TYR A 199 7.11 -10.78 -3.50
N CYS A 200 7.11 -11.63 -2.46
CA CYS A 200 7.29 -13.06 -2.55
C CYS A 200 5.92 -13.75 -2.35
N TYR A 201 5.75 -14.93 -2.88
CA TYR A 201 4.51 -15.69 -2.82
C TYR A 201 4.73 -17.05 -2.15
N THR A 202 3.83 -17.42 -1.26
CA THR A 202 3.74 -18.78 -0.72
C THR A 202 2.29 -19.13 -0.38
N GLU A 203 1.92 -20.38 -0.47
CA GLU A 203 0.57 -20.86 -0.10
C GLU A 203 0.48 -21.28 1.37
N THR A 204 1.62 -21.54 2.00
CA THR A 204 1.70 -21.95 3.40
C THR A 204 2.84 -21.24 4.10
N LYS A 205 2.80 -21.19 5.44
CA LYS A 205 3.89 -20.60 6.23
C LYS A 205 5.20 -21.33 6.01
N ASN A 206 6.21 -20.58 5.59
CA ASN A 206 7.58 -21.05 5.36
C ASN A 206 8.55 -20.00 5.92
N THR A 207 9.06 -20.25 7.12
CA THR A 207 9.94 -19.32 7.85
C THR A 207 11.21 -18.97 7.08
N ARG A 208 11.82 -19.95 6.42
CA ARG A 208 13.04 -19.72 5.63
C ARG A 208 12.78 -18.82 4.43
N LEU A 209 11.64 -19.02 3.76
CA LEU A 209 11.20 -18.15 2.65
C LEU A 209 10.95 -16.74 3.16
N LEU A 210 10.22 -16.60 4.28
CA LEU A 210 9.94 -15.29 4.90
C LEU A 210 11.24 -14.56 5.23
N GLU A 211 12.21 -15.22 5.89
CA GLU A 211 13.51 -14.63 6.21
C GLU A 211 14.28 -14.18 4.96
N ASN A 212 14.29 -15.01 3.91
CA ASN A 212 14.96 -14.67 2.66
C ASN A 212 14.35 -13.42 2.00
N CYS A 213 13.02 -13.33 1.99
CA CYS A 213 12.28 -12.20 1.41
C CYS A 213 12.43 -10.95 2.26
N SER A 214 12.31 -11.05 3.59
CA SER A 214 12.51 -9.95 4.53
C SER A 214 13.91 -9.33 4.41
N ASN A 215 14.96 -10.14 4.32
CA ASN A 215 16.34 -9.69 4.13
C ASN A 215 16.54 -8.86 2.83
N GLU A 216 15.72 -9.09 1.82
CA GLU A 216 15.70 -8.32 0.57
C GLU A 216 14.58 -7.25 0.54
N LYS A 217 13.96 -6.97 1.70
CA LYS A 217 12.86 -6.00 1.86
C LYS A 217 11.70 -6.28 0.89
N LYS A 218 11.24 -7.54 0.88
CA LYS A 218 10.08 -8.00 0.11
C LYS A 218 9.02 -8.52 1.06
N HIS A 219 7.77 -8.12 0.84
CA HIS A 219 6.65 -8.66 1.62
C HIS A 219 6.31 -10.07 1.14
N THR A 220 6.07 -10.96 2.09
CA THR A 220 5.68 -12.35 1.77
C THR A 220 4.17 -12.49 1.83
N ILE A 221 3.56 -12.82 0.69
CA ILE A 221 2.11 -12.93 0.52
C ILE A 221 1.67 -14.37 0.73
N ILE A 222 0.65 -14.57 1.58
CA ILE A 222 -0.14 -15.80 1.65
C ILE A 222 -1.57 -15.45 1.24
N PRO A 223 -2.06 -15.86 0.06
CA PRO A 223 -3.44 -15.61 -0.34
C PRO A 223 -4.43 -16.27 0.60
N GLY A 224 -5.52 -15.57 0.93
CA GLY A 224 -6.61 -16.14 1.71
C GLY A 224 -7.47 -17.11 0.90
N ILE A 225 -7.60 -16.88 -0.42
CA ILE A 225 -8.34 -17.75 -1.34
C ILE A 225 -7.37 -18.29 -2.38
N ILE A 226 -7.23 -19.62 -2.45
CA ILE A 226 -6.40 -20.30 -3.44
C ILE A 226 -7.29 -21.23 -4.25
N SER A 227 -7.36 -21.02 -5.57
CA SER A 227 -8.22 -21.81 -6.45
C SER A 227 -7.48 -22.33 -7.67
N GLU A 228 -7.58 -23.62 -7.88
CA GLU A 228 -7.04 -24.32 -9.06
C GLU A 228 -8.14 -24.80 -10.01
N TYR A 229 -9.32 -25.22 -9.48
CA TYR A 229 -10.34 -25.92 -10.27
C TYR A 229 -11.76 -25.39 -10.08
N ASN A 230 -12.09 -24.78 -8.95
CA ASN A 230 -13.46 -24.37 -8.58
C ASN A 230 -13.55 -22.88 -8.25
N LEU A 231 -12.94 -22.04 -9.07
CA LEU A 231 -12.72 -20.62 -8.81
C LEU A 231 -13.99 -19.87 -8.38
N TYR A 232 -15.11 -20.13 -9.03
CA TYR A 232 -16.37 -19.47 -8.70
C TYR A 232 -16.86 -19.84 -7.28
N ASN A 233 -16.83 -21.10 -6.91
CA ASN A 233 -17.31 -21.54 -5.60
C ASN A 233 -16.36 -21.10 -4.47
N ASP A 234 -15.04 -21.18 -4.69
CA ASP A 234 -14.05 -20.77 -3.71
C ASP A 234 -14.21 -19.27 -3.40
N VAL A 235 -14.29 -18.43 -4.46
CA VAL A 235 -14.52 -16.99 -4.28
C VAL A 235 -15.90 -16.69 -3.70
N LYS A 236 -16.95 -17.40 -4.11
CA LYS A 236 -18.29 -17.17 -3.57
C LYS A 236 -18.40 -17.41 -2.07
N ASN A 237 -17.69 -18.38 -1.56
CA ASN A 237 -17.76 -18.81 -0.16
C ASN A 237 -16.88 -17.95 0.78
N GLU A 238 -15.77 -17.42 0.28
CA GLU A 238 -14.72 -16.83 1.12
C GLU A 238 -14.42 -15.35 0.81
N LEU A 239 -15.15 -14.74 -0.15
CA LEU A 239 -14.91 -13.36 -0.57
C LEU A 239 -15.23 -12.35 0.51
N GLU A 240 -14.21 -11.64 0.99
CA GLU A 240 -14.32 -10.52 1.94
C GLU A 240 -13.63 -9.27 1.39
N ASN A 241 -13.74 -8.13 2.10
CA ASN A 241 -12.91 -6.97 1.82
C ASN A 241 -11.44 -7.31 2.11
N GLY A 242 -10.55 -6.84 1.28
CA GLY A 242 -9.13 -7.14 1.42
C GLY A 242 -8.72 -8.52 0.91
N SER A 243 -9.63 -9.38 0.42
CA SER A 243 -9.28 -10.72 -0.05
C SER A 243 -8.20 -10.70 -1.11
N ILE A 244 -7.18 -11.54 -0.93
CA ILE A 244 -6.17 -11.88 -1.94
C ILE A 244 -6.54 -13.25 -2.51
N ILE A 245 -6.84 -13.29 -3.82
CA ILE A 245 -7.34 -14.46 -4.54
C ILE A 245 -6.24 -14.94 -5.47
N SER A 246 -5.70 -16.13 -5.24
CA SER A 246 -4.71 -16.76 -6.11
C SER A 246 -5.38 -17.74 -7.06
N ILE A 247 -5.13 -17.58 -8.36
CA ILE A 247 -5.62 -18.44 -9.43
C ILE A 247 -4.47 -18.99 -10.26
N SER A 248 -4.59 -20.21 -10.73
CA SER A 248 -3.62 -20.83 -11.64
C SER A 248 -3.94 -20.53 -13.10
N ASN A 249 -2.93 -20.45 -13.98
CA ASN A 249 -3.13 -20.25 -15.41
C ASN A 249 -3.51 -21.55 -16.11
N ASN A 250 -4.77 -21.95 -16.00
CA ASN A 250 -5.31 -23.17 -16.59
C ASN A 250 -6.66 -22.96 -17.30
N GLN A 251 -7.17 -24.00 -17.93
CA GLN A 251 -8.42 -23.96 -18.69
C GLN A 251 -9.66 -23.69 -17.81
N HIS A 252 -9.65 -24.14 -16.55
CA HIS A 252 -10.74 -23.84 -15.61
C HIS A 252 -10.81 -22.36 -15.30
N THR A 253 -9.65 -21.74 -15.06
CA THR A 253 -9.55 -20.30 -14.86
C THR A 253 -10.10 -19.53 -16.05
N ILE A 254 -9.73 -19.87 -17.30
CA ILE A 254 -10.25 -19.19 -18.49
C ILE A 254 -11.77 -19.22 -18.53
N ARG A 255 -12.37 -20.36 -18.21
CA ARG A 255 -13.82 -20.54 -18.25
C ARG A 255 -14.54 -19.74 -17.16
N GLU A 256 -13.99 -19.71 -15.94
CA GLU A 256 -14.67 -19.18 -14.75
C GLU A 256 -14.33 -17.73 -14.42
N LEU A 257 -13.15 -17.25 -14.81
CA LEU A 257 -12.67 -15.89 -14.51
C LEU A 257 -13.64 -14.78 -14.93
N PRO A 258 -14.29 -14.81 -16.14
CA PRO A 258 -15.26 -13.78 -16.51
C PRO A 258 -16.46 -13.71 -15.56
N VAL A 259 -16.93 -14.86 -15.07
CA VAL A 259 -18.07 -14.96 -14.13
C VAL A 259 -17.66 -14.46 -12.75
N VAL A 260 -16.48 -14.86 -12.28
CA VAL A 260 -15.92 -14.44 -11.00
C VAL A 260 -15.69 -12.94 -10.93
N ILE A 261 -15.12 -12.33 -11.98
CA ILE A 261 -14.95 -10.88 -12.04
C ILE A 261 -16.30 -10.17 -11.93
N ASN A 262 -17.32 -10.64 -12.66
CA ASN A 262 -18.65 -10.06 -12.57
C ASN A 262 -19.26 -10.22 -11.16
N TYR A 263 -19.09 -11.38 -10.54
CA TYR A 263 -19.57 -11.65 -9.18
C TYR A 263 -18.91 -10.71 -8.15
N ILE A 264 -17.59 -10.54 -8.21
CA ILE A 264 -16.86 -9.63 -7.33
C ILE A 264 -17.39 -8.19 -7.48
N LYS A 265 -17.54 -7.72 -8.72
CA LYS A 265 -18.08 -6.38 -9.01
C LYS A 265 -19.53 -6.23 -8.53
N GLN A 266 -20.38 -7.25 -8.70
CA GLN A 266 -21.76 -7.25 -8.19
C GLN A 266 -21.83 -7.20 -6.66
N LYS A 267 -20.81 -7.69 -5.95
CA LYS A 267 -20.69 -7.57 -4.51
C LYS A 267 -20.17 -6.19 -4.05
N GLY A 268 -20.04 -5.23 -4.96
CA GLY A 268 -19.57 -3.87 -4.68
C GLY A 268 -18.07 -3.79 -4.38
N LYS A 269 -17.29 -4.79 -4.80
CA LYS A 269 -15.84 -4.79 -4.58
C LYS A 269 -15.08 -4.39 -5.84
N ASN A 270 -13.98 -3.64 -5.63
CA ASN A 270 -13.06 -3.25 -6.69
C ASN A 270 -11.93 -4.27 -6.79
N ILE A 271 -11.63 -4.71 -8.01
CA ILE A 271 -10.47 -5.56 -8.25
C ILE A 271 -9.30 -4.66 -8.60
N VAL A 272 -8.24 -4.73 -7.78
CA VAL A 272 -7.03 -3.91 -7.92
C VAL A 272 -5.78 -4.78 -7.94
N THR A 273 -4.64 -4.23 -8.36
CA THR A 273 -3.35 -4.92 -8.22
C THR A 273 -3.00 -5.12 -6.74
N LEU A 274 -2.07 -6.04 -6.46
CA LEU A 274 -1.62 -6.29 -5.10
C LEU A 274 -1.00 -5.02 -4.46
N GLU A 275 -0.24 -4.26 -5.24
CA GLU A 275 0.33 -2.99 -4.83
C GLU A 275 -0.76 -2.00 -4.35
N ASN A 276 -1.84 -1.85 -5.12
CA ASN A 276 -2.94 -0.96 -4.76
C ASN A 276 -3.80 -1.49 -3.61
N LEU A 277 -3.87 -2.82 -3.43
CA LEU A 277 -4.57 -3.44 -2.30
C LEU A 277 -3.85 -3.20 -0.98
N LEU A 278 -2.51 -3.21 -1.00
CA LEU A 278 -1.65 -3.15 0.18
C LEU A 278 -1.13 -1.75 0.49
N LYS A 279 -1.48 -0.77 -0.34
CA LYS A 279 -1.13 0.64 -0.12
C LYS A 279 -1.89 1.17 1.09
N GLU A 280 -1.12 1.70 2.04
CA GLU A 280 -1.63 2.38 3.24
C GLU A 280 -1.85 3.86 3.03
#